data_131ca24dde4ff1d6090f158af25430c8
#
_entry.id   131ca24dde4ff1d6090f158af25430c8
#
_cell.length_a   1.000
_cell.length_b   1.000
_cell.length_c   1.000
_cell.angle_alpha   90.00
_cell.angle_beta   90.00
_cell.angle_gamma   90.00
#
_symmetry.space_group_name_H-M   'P 1'
#
loop_
_entity.id
_entity.type
_entity.pdbx_description
1 polymer ?
#
loop_
_entity_poly.entity_id
_entity_poly.type
_entity_poly.pdbx_seq_one_letter_code
_entity_poly.pdbx_strand_id
1 'polypeptide(L)'
;MIVGSEKFQYKWIENWVTIPDTPSGKQNGRTHGVVVTEENQIVIFNQANPAILTFDDDGKLINSWGERFAGAHGLTLVKTNGEEFLWLTDEFSGEVVKTDLDGKEVQKIHKPEISFYHTEKYSPTWVAEFEEGKRGNGDIWITDGYGSSLVHRYDKQGNYMLTLNGEEGAGKFNCPHSLFIDYRKNDP
;
A
#
# COMPACT_ATOMS: atom_id res chain seq x y z
N MET A 1 17.05 23.10 -6.79
CA MET A 1 16.08 23.76 -7.71
C MET A 1 14.77 23.97 -6.95
N ILE A 2 14.03 25.05 -7.20
CA ILE A 2 12.66 25.23 -6.70
C ILE A 2 11.70 24.81 -7.82
N VAL A 3 10.71 23.98 -7.50
CA VAL A 3 9.68 23.51 -8.41
C VAL A 3 8.29 23.84 -7.85
N GLY A 4 7.28 23.93 -8.73
CA GLY A 4 5.92 24.30 -8.34
C GLY A 4 5.60 25.76 -8.60
N SER A 5 4.40 26.19 -8.20
CA SER A 5 3.91 27.55 -8.43
C SER A 5 3.17 28.10 -7.20
N GLU A 6 3.10 29.42 -7.07
CA GLU A 6 2.41 30.14 -6.01
C GLU A 6 2.80 29.62 -4.60
N LYS A 7 1.80 29.21 -3.79
CA LYS A 7 2.02 28.66 -2.43
C LYS A 7 2.47 27.20 -2.41
N PHE A 8 2.47 26.52 -3.56
CA PHE A 8 2.88 25.14 -3.71
C PHE A 8 4.28 25.06 -4.33
N GLN A 9 5.27 25.58 -3.63
CA GLN A 9 6.67 25.55 -4.04
C GLN A 9 7.44 24.55 -3.19
N TYR A 10 8.29 23.75 -3.82
CA TYR A 10 9.09 22.71 -3.18
C TYR A 10 10.54 22.83 -3.62
N LYS A 11 11.45 22.52 -2.72
CA LYS A 11 12.86 22.39 -3.04
C LYS A 11 13.11 20.99 -3.59
N TRP A 12 13.50 20.91 -4.86
CA TRP A 12 14.00 19.67 -5.45
C TRP A 12 15.43 19.43 -4.95
N ILE A 13 15.68 18.29 -4.29
CA ILE A 13 16.98 17.84 -3.83
C ILE A 13 17.41 16.67 -4.70
N GLU A 14 18.42 16.87 -5.55
CA GLU A 14 18.96 15.81 -6.38
C GLU A 14 19.81 14.86 -5.53
N ASN A 15 19.76 13.56 -5.89
CA ASN A 15 20.54 12.51 -5.23
C ASN A 15 20.40 12.49 -3.70
N TRP A 16 19.21 12.84 -3.20
CA TRP A 16 18.94 12.84 -1.78
C TRP A 16 19.09 11.46 -1.14
N VAL A 17 18.58 10.41 -1.82
CA VAL A 17 18.73 9.03 -1.40
C VAL A 17 20.09 8.49 -1.80
N THR A 18 20.80 7.87 -0.87
CA THR A 18 21.94 7.02 -1.19
C THR A 18 21.44 5.68 -1.70
N ILE A 19 21.53 5.43 -3.00
CA ILE A 19 21.09 4.18 -3.62
C ILE A 19 21.89 3.01 -3.04
N PRO A 20 21.24 2.02 -2.41
CA PRO A 20 21.95 0.93 -1.77
C PRO A 20 22.57 -0.03 -2.80
N ASP A 21 23.66 -0.68 -2.41
CA ASP A 21 24.32 -1.73 -3.20
C ASP A 21 23.59 -3.09 -3.08
N THR A 22 22.30 -3.07 -3.42
CA THR A 22 21.39 -4.22 -3.39
C THR A 22 20.73 -4.38 -4.76
N PRO A 23 20.12 -5.53 -5.08
CA PRO A 23 19.32 -5.67 -6.29
C PRO A 23 18.24 -4.60 -6.43
N SER A 24 17.53 -4.26 -5.36
CA SER A 24 16.51 -3.20 -5.37
C SER A 24 17.07 -1.80 -5.66
N GLY A 25 18.31 -1.52 -5.29
CA GLY A 25 18.96 -0.25 -5.61
C GLY A 25 19.53 -0.19 -7.04
N LYS A 26 19.88 -1.34 -7.63
CA LYS A 26 20.53 -1.44 -8.96
C LYS A 26 19.60 -1.76 -10.10
N GLN A 27 18.50 -2.46 -9.83
CA GLN A 27 17.54 -2.84 -10.85
C GLN A 27 16.53 -1.71 -11.08
N ASN A 28 16.07 -1.55 -12.31
CA ASN A 28 14.95 -0.66 -12.64
C ASN A 28 13.62 -1.30 -12.16
N GLY A 29 13.57 -1.73 -10.90
CA GLY A 29 12.36 -2.18 -10.27
C GLY A 29 11.35 -1.03 -10.19
N ARG A 30 10.06 -1.35 -10.30
CA ARG A 30 9.02 -0.34 -10.17
C ARG A 30 8.83 -0.03 -8.68
N THR A 31 8.97 1.24 -8.32
CA THR A 31 8.58 1.73 -6.99
C THR A 31 7.13 2.19 -7.05
N HIS A 32 6.23 1.51 -6.37
CA HIS A 32 4.80 1.79 -6.41
C HIS A 32 4.30 2.52 -5.16
N GLY A 33 4.93 2.33 -4.02
CA GLY A 33 4.52 2.91 -2.76
C GLY A 33 5.63 3.70 -2.08
N VAL A 34 5.27 4.84 -1.49
CA VAL A 34 6.13 5.61 -0.59
C VAL A 34 5.28 6.14 0.57
N VAL A 35 5.77 5.99 1.78
CA VAL A 35 5.17 6.56 2.99
C VAL A 35 6.24 7.20 3.85
N VAL A 36 5.80 8.12 4.74
CA VAL A 36 6.66 8.77 5.71
C VAL A 36 6.14 8.47 7.10
N THR A 37 6.97 7.91 7.97
CA THR A 37 6.63 7.57 9.35
C THR A 37 6.61 8.82 10.25
N GLU A 38 6.09 8.69 11.46
CA GLU A 38 6.13 9.77 12.47
C GLU A 38 7.57 10.15 12.86
N GLU A 39 8.52 9.24 12.74
CA GLU A 39 9.95 9.50 12.97
C GLU A 39 10.66 10.10 11.73
N ASN A 40 9.89 10.54 10.71
CA ASN A 40 10.38 11.06 9.43
C ASN A 40 11.24 10.07 8.63
N GLN A 41 11.06 8.78 8.86
CA GLN A 41 11.67 7.76 8.00
C GLN A 41 10.86 7.63 6.71
N ILE A 42 11.53 7.47 5.59
CA ILE A 42 10.92 7.28 4.28
C ILE A 42 10.98 5.80 3.93
N VAL A 43 9.80 5.17 3.84
CA VAL A 43 9.65 3.77 3.47
C VAL A 43 9.19 3.68 2.03
N ILE A 44 9.88 2.93 1.20
CA ILE A 44 9.50 2.65 -0.18
C ILE A 44 9.25 1.16 -0.38
N PHE A 45 8.32 0.84 -1.29
CA PHE A 45 7.99 -0.52 -1.70
C PHE A 45 8.26 -0.70 -3.18
N ASN A 46 9.18 -1.59 -3.51
CA ASN A 46 9.81 -1.71 -4.81
C ASN A 46 9.75 -3.16 -5.30
N GLN A 47 9.49 -3.36 -6.60
CA GLN A 47 9.50 -4.68 -7.26
C GLN A 47 10.95 -5.15 -7.51
N ALA A 48 11.72 -5.26 -6.45
CA ALA A 48 13.06 -5.84 -6.46
C ALA A 48 13.39 -6.37 -5.07
N ASN A 49 14.47 -7.08 -4.92
CA ASN A 49 14.86 -7.73 -3.67
C ASN A 49 16.03 -6.96 -3.01
N PRO A 50 15.90 -6.57 -1.73
CA PRO A 50 14.70 -6.58 -0.89
C PRO A 50 13.65 -5.57 -1.35
N ALA A 51 12.36 -5.85 -1.13
CA ALA A 51 11.28 -5.02 -1.65
C ALA A 51 11.02 -3.76 -0.81
N ILE A 52 11.20 -3.82 0.49
CA ILE A 52 11.07 -2.67 1.40
C ILE A 52 12.46 -2.08 1.65
N LEU A 53 12.57 -0.78 1.45
CA LEU A 53 13.74 0.01 1.81
C LEU A 53 13.30 1.18 2.69
N THR A 54 13.93 1.34 3.84
CA THR A 54 13.66 2.43 4.78
C THR A 54 14.88 3.34 4.86
N PHE A 55 14.66 4.64 4.68
CA PHE A 55 15.69 5.67 4.73
C PHE A 55 15.42 6.64 5.88
N ASP A 56 16.47 7.18 6.47
CA ASP A 56 16.38 8.32 7.37
C ASP A 56 16.13 9.64 6.61
N ASP A 57 15.99 10.74 7.32
CA ASP A 57 15.75 12.08 6.76
C ASP A 57 16.93 12.67 5.99
N ASP A 58 18.13 12.09 6.14
CA ASP A 58 19.32 12.38 5.33
C ASP A 58 19.41 11.53 4.06
N GLY A 59 18.47 10.61 3.83
CA GLY A 59 18.43 9.71 2.67
C GLY A 59 19.38 8.51 2.77
N LYS A 60 19.84 8.18 3.96
CA LYS A 60 20.67 7.00 4.23
C LYS A 60 19.77 5.80 4.48
N LEU A 61 20.08 4.67 3.84
CA LEU A 61 19.39 3.39 4.11
C LEU A 61 19.65 2.94 5.55
N ILE A 62 18.58 2.71 6.32
CA ILE A 62 18.63 2.27 7.71
C ILE A 62 18.04 0.89 7.93
N ASN A 63 17.10 0.44 7.06
CA ASN A 63 16.52 -0.89 7.12
C ASN A 63 16.12 -1.39 5.72
N SER A 64 16.13 -2.72 5.52
CA SER A 64 15.62 -3.34 4.30
C SER A 64 15.19 -4.78 4.56
N TRP A 65 14.05 -5.18 3.95
CA TRP A 65 13.47 -6.51 4.11
C TRP A 65 12.45 -6.81 2.98
N GLY A 66 11.76 -7.94 3.04
CA GLY A 66 10.65 -8.24 2.14
C GLY A 66 11.05 -9.01 0.89
N GLU A 67 11.96 -9.98 1.02
CA GLU A 67 12.47 -10.79 -0.10
C GLU A 67 11.38 -11.58 -0.83
N ARG A 68 10.23 -11.82 -0.17
CA ARG A 68 9.11 -12.56 -0.74
C ARG A 68 8.22 -11.74 -1.68
N PHE A 69 8.29 -10.40 -1.63
CA PHE A 69 7.38 -9.52 -2.37
C PHE A 69 7.89 -9.17 -3.77
N ALA A 70 7.93 -10.17 -4.66
CA ALA A 70 8.39 -9.98 -6.03
C ALA A 70 7.45 -9.11 -6.88
N GLY A 71 6.16 -9.07 -6.54
CA GLY A 71 5.12 -8.25 -7.15
C GLY A 71 4.71 -7.06 -6.26
N ALA A 72 5.66 -6.47 -5.54
CA ALA A 72 5.41 -5.33 -4.64
C ALA A 72 4.63 -4.22 -5.34
N HIS A 73 3.47 -3.80 -4.77
CA HIS A 73 2.60 -2.82 -5.40
C HIS A 73 2.07 -1.79 -4.40
N GLY A 74 0.97 -2.03 -3.72
CA GLY A 74 0.36 -1.08 -2.79
C GLY A 74 1.08 -1.01 -1.45
N LEU A 75 1.33 0.20 -0.97
CA LEU A 75 1.89 0.49 0.35
C LEU A 75 1.05 1.55 1.03
N THR A 76 0.50 1.24 2.20
CA THR A 76 -0.24 2.19 3.03
C THR A 76 0.29 2.15 4.46
N LEU A 77 0.58 3.32 5.02
CA LEU A 77 0.92 3.47 6.43
C LEU A 77 -0.37 3.73 7.22
N VAL A 78 -0.57 2.97 8.29
CA VAL A 78 -1.71 3.11 9.20
C VAL A 78 -1.25 3.14 10.64
N LYS A 79 -2.08 3.71 11.52
CA LYS A 79 -1.77 3.78 12.94
C LYS A 79 -2.85 3.08 13.76
N THR A 80 -2.46 2.10 14.56
CA THR A 80 -3.34 1.33 15.44
C THR A 80 -2.81 1.39 16.86
N ASN A 81 -3.62 1.86 17.81
CA ASN A 81 -3.25 1.99 19.23
C ASN A 81 -1.95 2.78 19.48
N GLY A 82 -1.65 3.75 18.62
CA GLY A 82 -0.45 4.59 18.74
C GLY A 82 0.79 4.04 18.04
N GLU A 83 0.75 2.82 17.51
CA GLU A 83 1.83 2.19 16.76
C GLU A 83 1.58 2.25 15.25
N GLU A 84 2.64 2.38 14.47
CA GLU A 84 2.60 2.43 13.01
C GLU A 84 2.77 1.04 12.40
N PHE A 85 2.00 0.78 11.34
CA PHE A 85 2.01 -0.47 10.58
C PHE A 85 1.97 -0.19 9.09
N LEU A 86 2.50 -1.13 8.32
CA LEU A 86 2.46 -1.11 6.86
C LEU A 86 1.44 -2.14 6.36
N TRP A 87 0.50 -1.69 5.53
CA TRP A 87 -0.27 -2.56 4.67
C TRP A 87 0.43 -2.68 3.31
N LEU A 88 0.62 -3.92 2.86
CA LEU A 88 1.34 -4.27 1.65
C LEU A 88 0.48 -5.14 0.75
N THR A 89 0.51 -4.88 -0.56
CA THR A 89 -0.06 -5.79 -1.56
C THR A 89 1.03 -6.28 -2.51
N ASP A 90 1.01 -7.57 -2.82
CA ASP A 90 1.85 -8.17 -3.86
C ASP A 90 0.96 -8.69 -5.00
N GLU A 91 1.09 -8.08 -6.19
CA GLU A 91 0.23 -8.37 -7.34
C GLU A 91 0.50 -9.73 -7.98
N PHE A 92 1.69 -10.31 -7.78
CA PHE A 92 2.05 -11.61 -8.35
C PHE A 92 1.60 -12.77 -7.49
N SER A 93 1.83 -12.69 -6.17
CA SER A 93 1.42 -13.72 -5.22
C SER A 93 -0.04 -13.59 -4.80
N GLY A 94 -0.65 -12.41 -4.96
CA GLY A 94 -1.97 -12.08 -4.43
C GLY A 94 -1.99 -11.86 -2.92
N GLU A 95 -0.83 -11.67 -2.29
CA GLU A 95 -0.75 -11.40 -0.86
C GLU A 95 -1.22 -9.99 -0.52
N VAL A 96 -1.98 -9.89 0.58
CA VAL A 96 -2.31 -8.64 1.26
C VAL A 96 -2.00 -8.84 2.73
N VAL A 97 -1.02 -8.12 3.26
CA VAL A 97 -0.54 -8.30 4.63
C VAL A 97 -0.34 -6.98 5.35
N LYS A 98 -0.57 -6.99 6.66
CA LYS A 98 -0.21 -5.92 7.59
C LYS A 98 1.04 -6.35 8.35
N THR A 99 2.05 -5.50 8.40
CA THR A 99 3.28 -5.75 9.15
C THR A 99 3.59 -4.58 10.08
N ASP A 100 4.41 -4.80 11.10
CA ASP A 100 5.14 -3.70 11.72
C ASP A 100 6.19 -3.12 10.74
N LEU A 101 6.92 -2.08 11.16
CA LEU A 101 7.89 -1.41 10.30
C LEU A 101 9.14 -2.28 10.00
N ASP A 102 9.34 -3.34 10.79
CA ASP A 102 10.47 -4.29 10.64
C ASP A 102 10.08 -5.55 9.85
N GLY A 103 8.84 -5.64 9.37
CA GLY A 103 8.37 -6.72 8.51
C GLY A 103 7.77 -7.92 9.23
N LYS A 104 7.56 -7.85 10.55
CA LYS A 104 6.81 -8.87 11.28
C LYS A 104 5.34 -8.79 10.91
N GLU A 105 4.82 -9.85 10.32
CA GLU A 105 3.40 -9.95 9.95
C GLU A 105 2.51 -9.97 11.19
N VAL A 106 1.49 -9.11 11.21
CA VAL A 106 0.48 -9.02 12.27
C VAL A 106 -0.91 -9.40 11.79
N GLN A 107 -1.19 -9.27 10.48
CA GLN A 107 -2.44 -9.68 9.87
C GLN A 107 -2.24 -10.04 8.40
N LYS A 108 -3.00 -11.02 7.91
CA LYS A 108 -3.07 -11.39 6.50
C LYS A 108 -4.52 -11.46 6.05
N ILE A 109 -4.81 -10.85 4.90
CA ILE A 109 -6.13 -10.92 4.27
C ILE A 109 -6.05 -11.93 3.13
N HIS A 110 -6.96 -12.88 3.15
CA HIS A 110 -7.07 -13.88 2.10
C HIS A 110 -7.95 -13.38 0.95
N LYS A 111 -7.65 -13.85 -0.25
CA LYS A 111 -8.51 -13.66 -1.41
C LYS A 111 -9.96 -14.04 -1.06
N PRO A 112 -10.99 -13.29 -1.51
CA PRO A 112 -12.37 -13.63 -1.21
C PRO A 112 -12.74 -15.05 -1.70
N GLU A 113 -13.35 -15.85 -0.85
CA GLU A 113 -13.86 -17.19 -1.20
C GLU A 113 -15.21 -17.08 -1.89
N ILE A 114 -15.26 -16.44 -3.06
CA ILE A 114 -16.46 -16.30 -3.89
C ILE A 114 -16.29 -17.08 -5.19
N SER A 115 -17.38 -17.58 -5.75
CA SER A 115 -17.37 -18.43 -6.96
C SER A 115 -16.68 -17.76 -8.15
N PHE A 116 -16.72 -16.46 -8.22
CA PHE A 116 -16.07 -15.65 -9.24
C PHE A 116 -14.57 -15.98 -9.35
N TYR A 117 -13.84 -16.07 -8.23
CA TYR A 117 -12.41 -16.37 -8.21
C TYR A 117 -12.04 -17.85 -8.32
N HIS A 118 -13.01 -18.71 -8.66
CA HIS A 118 -12.68 -20.07 -9.11
C HIS A 118 -12.08 -20.09 -10.52
N THR A 119 -12.40 -19.08 -11.34
CA THR A 119 -11.94 -18.97 -12.73
C THR A 119 -11.19 -17.69 -13.02
N GLU A 120 -11.48 -16.62 -12.30
CA GLU A 120 -10.91 -15.30 -12.55
C GLU A 120 -9.63 -15.06 -11.73
N LYS A 121 -8.76 -14.21 -12.28
CA LYS A 121 -7.50 -13.82 -11.61
C LYS A 121 -7.80 -12.86 -10.47
N TYR A 122 -7.09 -13.05 -9.36
CA TYR A 122 -6.95 -12.08 -8.27
C TYR A 122 -5.53 -11.50 -8.28
N SER A 123 -5.40 -10.18 -8.35
CA SER A 123 -4.11 -9.47 -8.40
C SER A 123 -4.27 -8.10 -7.73
N PRO A 124 -4.11 -8.03 -6.39
CA PRO A 124 -4.40 -6.84 -5.62
C PRO A 124 -3.38 -5.74 -5.91
N THR A 125 -3.89 -4.51 -6.10
CA THR A 125 -3.06 -3.33 -6.40
C THR A 125 -2.93 -2.38 -5.23
N TRP A 126 -3.93 -2.31 -4.33
CA TRP A 126 -3.89 -1.41 -3.19
C TRP A 126 -4.70 -1.92 -2.02
N VAL A 127 -4.41 -1.42 -0.83
CA VAL A 127 -5.16 -1.66 0.39
C VAL A 127 -5.27 -0.37 1.20
N ALA A 128 -6.45 -0.12 1.78
CA ALA A 128 -6.69 0.97 2.71
C ALA A 128 -7.49 0.45 3.90
N GLU A 129 -7.16 0.92 5.09
CA GLU A 129 -7.88 0.65 6.33
C GLU A 129 -8.66 1.89 6.76
N PHE A 130 -9.94 1.71 7.10
CA PHE A 130 -10.75 2.77 7.71
C PHE A 130 -10.38 2.87 9.20
N GLU A 131 -9.31 3.58 9.49
CA GLU A 131 -8.62 3.60 10.77
C GLU A 131 -9.50 4.03 11.94
N GLU A 132 -9.60 3.19 12.98
CA GLU A 132 -10.38 3.49 14.20
C GLU A 132 -9.91 4.80 14.85
N GLY A 133 -8.62 5.09 14.85
CA GLY A 133 -8.04 6.35 15.35
C GLY A 133 -8.46 7.60 14.57
N LYS A 134 -9.02 7.44 13.36
CA LYS A 134 -9.53 8.52 12.50
C LYS A 134 -11.06 8.44 12.32
N ARG A 135 -11.78 7.93 13.31
CA ARG A 135 -13.24 7.72 13.31
C ARG A 135 -13.72 6.58 12.42
N GLY A 136 -12.83 5.71 11.99
CA GLY A 136 -13.15 4.51 11.26
C GLY A 136 -13.60 3.38 12.18
N ASN A 137 -13.94 2.25 11.55
CA ASN A 137 -14.35 1.02 12.24
C ASN A 137 -13.35 -0.14 12.05
N GLY A 138 -12.20 0.14 11.42
CA GLY A 138 -11.17 -0.83 11.11
C GLY A 138 -11.40 -1.64 9.85
N ASP A 139 -12.44 -1.35 9.06
CA ASP A 139 -12.72 -2.06 7.81
C ASP A 139 -11.56 -1.89 6.82
N ILE A 140 -11.28 -2.97 6.10
CA ILE A 140 -10.18 -3.06 5.15
C ILE A 140 -10.74 -3.12 3.73
N TRP A 141 -10.23 -2.25 2.87
CA TRP A 141 -10.64 -2.15 1.48
C TRP A 141 -9.46 -2.48 0.57
N ILE A 142 -9.69 -3.38 -0.40
CA ILE A 142 -8.66 -3.90 -1.29
C ILE A 142 -9.10 -3.72 -2.73
N THR A 143 -8.28 -3.10 -3.57
CA THR A 143 -8.50 -3.05 -5.01
C THR A 143 -7.84 -4.25 -5.68
N ASP A 144 -8.60 -4.98 -6.52
CA ASP A 144 -8.13 -6.04 -7.41
C ASP A 144 -7.95 -5.49 -8.84
N GLY A 145 -7.05 -4.49 -8.98
CA GLY A 145 -6.92 -3.71 -10.21
C GLY A 145 -6.32 -4.49 -11.38
N TYR A 146 -5.32 -5.31 -11.15
CA TYR A 146 -4.69 -6.13 -12.19
C TYR A 146 -5.29 -7.55 -12.30
N GLY A 147 -6.28 -7.85 -11.48
CA GLY A 147 -7.12 -9.02 -11.60
C GLY A 147 -8.40 -8.70 -12.36
N SER A 148 -9.47 -8.51 -11.63
CA SER A 148 -10.83 -8.44 -12.19
C SER A 148 -11.50 -7.07 -12.11
N SER A 149 -10.74 -6.02 -11.82
CA SER A 149 -11.23 -4.63 -11.69
C SER A 149 -12.34 -4.49 -10.63
N LEU A 150 -12.12 -5.09 -9.48
CA LEU A 150 -13.06 -5.10 -8.35
C LEU A 150 -12.48 -4.39 -7.13
N VAL A 151 -13.34 -4.05 -6.19
CA VAL A 151 -12.98 -3.57 -4.86
C VAL A 151 -13.66 -4.46 -3.83
N HIS A 152 -12.89 -4.95 -2.87
CA HIS A 152 -13.37 -5.83 -1.82
C HIS A 152 -13.33 -5.14 -0.47
N ARG A 153 -14.36 -5.36 0.35
CA ARG A 153 -14.41 -4.91 1.73
C ARG A 153 -14.34 -6.11 2.67
N TYR A 154 -13.54 -5.97 3.70
CA TYR A 154 -13.41 -6.89 4.83
C TYR A 154 -13.65 -6.14 6.13
N ASP A 155 -14.09 -6.86 7.16
CA ASP A 155 -14.09 -6.31 8.51
C ASP A 155 -12.67 -6.24 9.07
N LYS A 156 -12.50 -5.64 10.25
CA LYS A 156 -11.19 -5.49 10.89
C LYS A 156 -10.52 -6.81 11.30
N GLN A 157 -11.27 -7.91 11.35
CA GLN A 157 -10.75 -9.25 11.59
C GLN A 157 -10.28 -9.92 10.28
N GLY A 158 -10.55 -9.33 9.13
CA GLY A 158 -10.23 -9.89 7.82
C GLY A 158 -11.30 -10.81 7.27
N ASN A 159 -12.52 -10.80 7.81
CA ASN A 159 -13.64 -11.54 7.24
C ASN A 159 -14.21 -10.79 6.03
N TYR A 160 -14.38 -11.49 4.92
CA TYR A 160 -14.96 -10.92 3.71
C TYR A 160 -16.40 -10.42 3.95
N MET A 161 -16.72 -9.24 3.46
CA MET A 161 -18.04 -8.60 3.61
C MET A 161 -18.76 -8.45 2.27
N LEU A 162 -18.14 -7.79 1.29
CA LEU A 162 -18.74 -7.52 0.00
C LEU A 162 -17.70 -7.23 -1.09
N THR A 163 -18.17 -7.24 -2.34
CA THR A 163 -17.42 -6.82 -3.53
C THR A 163 -18.22 -5.74 -4.26
N LEU A 164 -17.51 -4.70 -4.70
CA LEU A 164 -18.03 -3.63 -5.56
C LEU A 164 -17.39 -3.74 -6.94
N ASN A 165 -18.16 -3.44 -7.98
CA ASN A 165 -17.68 -3.36 -9.35
C ASN A 165 -17.70 -1.93 -9.92
N GLY A 166 -18.20 -0.96 -9.14
CA GLY A 166 -18.36 0.46 -9.49
C GLY A 166 -19.74 0.84 -9.99
N GLU A 167 -20.59 -0.11 -10.41
CA GLU A 167 -21.97 0.17 -10.85
C GLU A 167 -22.85 0.71 -9.72
N GLU A 168 -22.41 0.51 -8.47
CA GLU A 168 -23.02 1.09 -7.26
C GLU A 168 -22.88 2.62 -7.19
N GLY A 169 -22.00 3.20 -8.02
CA GLY A 169 -21.68 4.64 -8.03
C GLY A 169 -21.53 5.20 -9.43
N ALA A 170 -20.31 5.54 -9.82
CA ALA A 170 -20.01 6.27 -11.06
C ALA A 170 -19.87 5.39 -12.31
N GLY A 171 -20.07 4.10 -12.23
CA GLY A 171 -19.94 3.12 -13.31
C GLY A 171 -18.81 2.12 -13.06
N LYS A 172 -18.72 1.10 -13.90
CA LYS A 172 -17.78 -0.01 -13.76
C LYS A 172 -16.35 0.47 -13.60
N PHE A 173 -15.65 -0.13 -12.65
CA PHE A 173 -14.21 0.06 -12.52
C PHE A 173 -13.46 -0.49 -13.75
N ASN A 174 -12.39 0.21 -14.10
CA ASN A 174 -11.43 -0.25 -15.08
C ASN A 174 -10.04 -0.08 -14.48
N CYS A 175 -9.47 -1.16 -13.99
CA CYS A 175 -8.18 -1.19 -13.30
C CYS A 175 -8.11 -0.21 -12.11
N PRO A 176 -8.90 -0.38 -11.04
CA PRO A 176 -8.80 0.45 -9.83
C PRO A 176 -7.41 0.23 -9.21
N HIS A 177 -6.54 1.22 -9.40
CA HIS A 177 -5.11 1.08 -9.14
C HIS A 177 -4.73 1.47 -7.72
N SER A 178 -5.46 2.42 -7.14
CA SER A 178 -5.28 2.87 -5.76
C SER A 178 -6.61 3.21 -5.13
N LEU A 179 -6.64 3.32 -3.82
CA LEU A 179 -7.80 3.62 -3.01
C LEU A 179 -7.39 4.53 -1.85
N PHE A 180 -8.23 5.51 -1.55
CA PHE A 180 -8.02 6.42 -0.45
C PHE A 180 -9.30 6.62 0.35
N ILE A 181 -9.21 6.61 1.68
CA ILE A 181 -10.33 6.92 2.58
C ILE A 181 -10.38 8.43 2.82
N ASP A 182 -11.51 9.07 2.50
CA ASP A 182 -11.70 10.50 2.71
C ASP A 182 -12.30 10.78 4.09
N TYR A 183 -11.46 11.19 5.03
CA TYR A 183 -11.87 11.53 6.40
C TYR A 183 -12.41 12.95 6.58
N ARG A 184 -12.54 13.77 5.52
CA ARG A 184 -13.01 15.17 5.62
C ARG A 184 -14.49 15.27 6.00
N LYS A 185 -15.28 14.25 5.68
CA LYS A 185 -16.70 14.16 6.02
C LYS A 185 -16.90 13.21 7.19
N ASN A 186 -18.06 13.33 7.87
CA ASN A 186 -18.41 12.44 8.98
C ASN A 186 -18.82 11.03 8.49
N ASP A 187 -19.12 10.91 7.21
CA ASP A 187 -19.50 9.66 6.54
C ASP A 187 -18.58 9.52 5.32
N PRO A 188 -17.62 8.59 5.33
CA PRO A 188 -16.62 8.41 4.28
C PRO A 188 -17.20 7.82 3.00
#